data_ef3e7663aec98f02f32c20065cbda5c1
#
_entry.id   ef3e7663aec98f02f32c20065cbda5c1
#
_cell.length_a   1.000
_cell.length_b   1.000
_cell.length_c   1.000
_cell.angle_alpha   90.00
_cell.angle_beta   90.00
_cell.angle_gamma   90.00
#
_symmetry.space_group_name_H-M   'P 1'
#
loop_
_entity.id
_entity.type
_entity.pdbx_description
1 polymer ?
#
loop_
_entity_poly.entity_id
_entity_poly.type
_entity_poly.pdbx_seq_one_letter_code
_entity_poly.pdbx_strand_id
1 'polypeptide(L)'
;MVFPVAKLKILPTDALIIVDMQNDFMPGGALPVPNALSIIPAINRYIELFEKAKAVVVATRDWHPPNHISFNTRGGPWPPHCIQNTWGAQFHKDLKLPGDTIVISKAFKEDKEAYSGFEDTELDATLRQRGVRRIFVAGVATEYCVKATAEDGLRLGYQVFILEDAVKGINSPPGSEERAINNLIDRGAVAIRIDDIVAD
;
A
#
# COMPACT_ATOMS: atom_id res chain seq x y z
N MET A 1 -4.05 -22.43 29.16
CA MET A 1 -4.99 -22.75 28.06
C MET A 1 -4.96 -21.58 27.11
N VAL A 2 -4.32 -21.71 25.94
CA VAL A 2 -4.31 -20.66 24.91
C VAL A 2 -5.58 -20.88 24.12
N PHE A 3 -6.55 -19.98 24.27
CA PHE A 3 -7.75 -20.00 23.42
C PHE A 3 -7.30 -19.66 21.99
N PRO A 4 -7.75 -20.41 20.97
CA PRO A 4 -7.47 -20.03 19.60
C PRO A 4 -8.08 -18.66 19.33
N VAL A 5 -7.25 -17.68 18.95
CA VAL A 5 -7.73 -16.39 18.45
C VAL A 5 -8.59 -16.70 17.22
N ALA A 6 -9.84 -16.23 17.22
CA ALA A 6 -10.73 -16.45 16.09
C ALA A 6 -10.08 -15.80 14.86
N LYS A 7 -9.81 -16.61 13.81
CA LYS A 7 -9.23 -16.13 12.56
C LYS A 7 -10.18 -15.15 11.87
N LEU A 8 -9.61 -14.15 11.22
CA LEU A 8 -10.35 -13.13 10.50
C LEU A 8 -10.85 -13.70 9.16
N LYS A 9 -12.12 -13.48 8.85
CA LYS A 9 -12.68 -13.80 7.53
C LYS A 9 -12.69 -12.56 6.64
N ILE A 10 -12.25 -12.69 5.38
CA ILE A 10 -12.39 -11.64 4.37
C ILE A 10 -13.85 -11.60 3.89
N LEU A 11 -14.40 -10.39 3.79
CA LEU A 11 -15.78 -10.12 3.40
C LEU A 11 -15.84 -9.40 2.06
N PRO A 12 -16.95 -9.51 1.29
CA PRO A 12 -17.13 -8.73 0.05
C PRO A 12 -17.07 -7.20 0.26
N THR A 13 -17.26 -6.74 1.50
CA THR A 13 -17.18 -5.31 1.90
C THR A 13 -15.79 -4.90 2.39
N ASP A 14 -14.77 -5.72 2.14
CA ASP A 14 -13.37 -5.41 2.43
C ASP A 14 -12.67 -4.89 1.17
N ALA A 15 -11.57 -4.19 1.36
CA ALA A 15 -10.67 -3.82 0.28
C ALA A 15 -9.21 -4.12 0.64
N LEU A 16 -8.50 -4.76 -0.28
CA LEU A 16 -7.04 -4.85 -0.26
C LEU A 16 -6.49 -3.62 -0.98
N ILE A 17 -5.64 -2.85 -0.30
CA ILE A 17 -4.93 -1.72 -0.89
C ILE A 17 -3.45 -2.09 -0.99
N ILE A 18 -2.98 -2.29 -2.21
CA ILE A 18 -1.59 -2.61 -2.54
C ILE A 18 -0.89 -1.30 -2.91
N VAL A 19 0.01 -0.85 -2.04
CA VAL A 19 0.63 0.46 -2.14
C VAL A 19 1.93 0.36 -2.94
N ASP A 20 1.97 1.06 -4.08
CA ASP A 20 3.16 1.46 -4.85
C ASP A 20 4.14 0.31 -5.20
N MET A 21 3.64 -0.86 -5.56
CA MET A 21 4.48 -1.99 -5.97
C MET A 21 5.01 -1.82 -7.40
N GLN A 22 5.75 -0.70 -7.62
CA GLN A 22 6.26 -0.23 -8.90
C GLN A 22 7.74 -0.56 -9.10
N ASN A 23 8.20 -0.61 -10.36
CA ASN A 23 9.55 -1.03 -10.70
C ASN A 23 10.64 -0.14 -10.08
N ASP A 24 10.41 1.18 -9.93
CA ASP A 24 11.40 2.07 -9.33
C ASP A 24 11.65 1.81 -7.84
N PHE A 25 10.72 1.16 -7.14
CA PHE A 25 10.89 0.74 -5.75
C PHE A 25 11.48 -0.66 -5.60
N MET A 26 11.78 -1.34 -6.70
CA MET A 26 12.38 -2.67 -6.73
C MET A 26 13.89 -2.61 -7.04
N PRO A 27 14.66 -3.69 -6.83
CA PRO A 27 16.05 -3.74 -7.24
C PRO A 27 16.23 -3.37 -8.71
N GLY A 28 17.17 -2.45 -8.99
CA GLY A 28 17.40 -1.90 -10.34
C GLY A 28 16.55 -0.68 -10.70
N GLY A 29 15.59 -0.30 -9.86
CA GLY A 29 14.82 0.94 -9.99
C GLY A 29 15.54 2.16 -9.43
N ALA A 30 14.93 3.34 -9.59
CA ALA A 30 15.55 4.62 -9.23
C ALA A 30 15.57 4.87 -7.69
N LEU A 31 14.66 4.25 -6.94
CA LEU A 31 14.53 4.42 -5.48
C LEU A 31 14.20 3.07 -4.82
N PRO A 32 15.12 2.09 -4.86
CA PRO A 32 14.81 0.74 -4.39
C PRO A 32 14.58 0.68 -2.88
N VAL A 33 13.48 0.03 -2.49
CA VAL A 33 13.19 -0.28 -1.09
C VAL A 33 13.86 -1.61 -0.74
N PRO A 34 14.65 -1.69 0.35
CA PRO A 34 15.33 -2.92 0.73
C PRO A 34 14.36 -4.12 0.86
N ASN A 35 14.71 -5.23 0.23
CA ASN A 35 13.92 -6.47 0.27
C ASN A 35 12.47 -6.37 -0.26
N ALA A 36 12.11 -5.35 -1.04
CA ALA A 36 10.75 -5.16 -1.55
C ALA A 36 10.23 -6.36 -2.37
N LEU A 37 11.10 -7.04 -3.13
CA LEU A 37 10.70 -8.24 -3.87
C LEU A 37 10.20 -9.38 -2.99
N SER A 38 10.66 -9.46 -1.75
CA SER A 38 10.32 -10.56 -0.84
C SER A 38 8.84 -10.60 -0.44
N ILE A 39 8.13 -9.48 -0.55
CA ILE A 39 6.71 -9.39 -0.19
C ILE A 39 5.76 -9.68 -1.36
N ILE A 40 6.22 -9.72 -2.59
CA ILE A 40 5.36 -10.00 -3.75
C ILE A 40 4.61 -11.34 -3.63
N PRO A 41 5.25 -12.46 -3.23
CA PRO A 41 4.53 -13.71 -3.04
C PRO A 41 3.43 -13.62 -1.97
N ALA A 42 3.68 -12.91 -0.87
CA ALA A 42 2.67 -12.70 0.17
C ALA A 42 1.51 -11.84 -0.35
N ILE A 43 1.79 -10.74 -1.03
CA ILE A 43 0.77 -9.89 -1.65
C ILE A 43 -0.09 -10.71 -2.63
N ASN A 44 0.52 -11.55 -3.47
CA ASN A 44 -0.23 -12.38 -4.41
C ASN A 44 -1.17 -13.38 -3.70
N ARG A 45 -0.77 -13.93 -2.55
CA ARG A 45 -1.66 -14.76 -1.71
C ARG A 45 -2.85 -13.96 -1.16
N TYR A 46 -2.63 -12.72 -0.71
CA TYR A 46 -3.72 -11.85 -0.29
C TYR A 46 -4.66 -11.53 -1.46
N ILE A 47 -4.12 -11.23 -2.64
CA ILE A 47 -4.94 -11.01 -3.84
C ILE A 47 -5.88 -12.19 -4.07
N GLU A 48 -5.36 -13.43 -4.06
CA GLU A 48 -6.18 -14.65 -4.25
C GLU A 48 -7.29 -14.78 -3.20
N LEU A 49 -7.02 -14.43 -1.93
CA LEU A 49 -8.04 -14.46 -0.86
C LEU A 49 -9.14 -13.42 -1.08
N PHE A 50 -8.75 -12.20 -1.49
CA PHE A 50 -9.72 -11.12 -1.73
C PHE A 50 -10.57 -11.39 -2.97
N GLU A 51 -9.99 -11.93 -4.04
CA GLU A 51 -10.74 -12.37 -5.23
C GLU A 51 -11.76 -13.46 -4.89
N LYS A 52 -11.37 -14.50 -4.15
CA LYS A 52 -12.29 -15.56 -3.69
C LYS A 52 -13.45 -14.99 -2.86
N ALA A 53 -13.18 -14.01 -2.01
CA ALA A 53 -14.19 -13.32 -1.21
C ALA A 53 -15.03 -12.33 -2.01
N LYS A 54 -14.73 -12.10 -3.30
CA LYS A 54 -15.31 -11.04 -4.13
C LYS A 54 -15.16 -9.65 -3.52
N ALA A 55 -14.08 -9.45 -2.80
CA ALA A 55 -13.70 -8.20 -2.18
C ALA A 55 -12.92 -7.31 -3.17
N VAL A 56 -12.83 -6.02 -2.86
CA VAL A 56 -12.19 -5.05 -3.75
C VAL A 56 -10.67 -5.16 -3.68
N VAL A 57 -10.01 -5.12 -4.85
CA VAL A 57 -8.56 -4.99 -4.95
C VAL A 57 -8.23 -3.62 -5.54
N VAL A 58 -7.40 -2.85 -4.83
CA VAL A 58 -6.89 -1.53 -5.23
C VAL A 58 -5.38 -1.60 -5.32
N ALA A 59 -4.80 -1.00 -6.34
CA ALA A 59 -3.37 -0.78 -6.45
C ALA A 59 -3.11 0.72 -6.58
N THR A 60 -2.37 1.31 -5.65
CA THR A 60 -1.91 2.70 -5.78
C THR A 60 -0.60 2.75 -6.53
N ARG A 61 -0.35 3.87 -7.17
CA ARG A 61 0.95 4.16 -7.80
C ARG A 61 1.31 5.64 -7.66
N ASP A 62 2.58 5.93 -7.42
CA ASP A 62 3.13 7.23 -7.68
C ASP A 62 3.11 7.50 -9.18
N TRP A 63 2.66 8.70 -9.57
CA TRP A 63 2.50 9.06 -10.96
C TRP A 63 3.05 10.45 -11.19
N HIS A 64 4.38 10.60 -10.99
CA HIS A 64 5.04 11.88 -10.95
C HIS A 64 5.20 12.51 -12.34
N PRO A 65 4.87 13.80 -12.51
CA PRO A 65 5.37 14.57 -13.64
C PRO A 65 6.92 14.59 -13.65
N PRO A 66 7.57 14.80 -14.82
CA PRO A 66 9.03 14.77 -14.92
C PRO A 66 9.77 15.79 -14.03
N ASN A 67 9.10 16.85 -13.61
CA ASN A 67 9.67 17.93 -12.78
C ASN A 67 8.92 18.04 -11.43
N HIS A 68 8.63 16.91 -10.77
CA HIS A 68 7.87 16.89 -9.53
C HIS A 68 8.63 17.53 -8.36
N ILE A 69 7.89 18.20 -7.46
CA ILE A 69 8.44 18.95 -6.31
C ILE A 69 9.25 18.08 -5.34
N SER A 70 8.94 16.78 -5.24
CA SER A 70 9.66 15.85 -4.36
C SER A 70 11.06 15.48 -4.84
N PHE A 71 11.41 15.81 -6.08
CA PHE A 71 12.69 15.43 -6.65
C PHE A 71 13.83 16.34 -6.18
N ASN A 72 15.01 15.75 -5.97
CA ASN A 72 16.22 16.46 -5.57
C ASN A 72 16.66 17.52 -6.59
N THR A 73 16.30 17.37 -7.86
CA THR A 73 16.46 18.38 -8.90
C THR A 73 15.67 19.68 -8.64
N ARG A 74 14.68 19.61 -7.75
CA ARG A 74 13.90 20.76 -7.25
C ARG A 74 14.09 21.03 -5.76
N GLY A 75 15.12 20.42 -5.15
CA GLY A 75 15.37 20.56 -3.69
C GLY A 75 14.54 19.63 -2.82
N GLY A 76 13.80 18.70 -3.39
CA GLY A 76 13.09 17.63 -2.68
C GLY A 76 14.03 16.53 -2.17
N PRO A 77 13.50 15.60 -1.36
CA PRO A 77 14.33 14.57 -0.71
C PRO A 77 14.66 13.38 -1.61
N TRP A 78 13.97 13.19 -2.75
CA TRP A 78 14.05 11.96 -3.52
C TRP A 78 14.73 12.14 -4.89
N PRO A 79 15.42 11.11 -5.43
CA PRO A 79 15.79 11.10 -6.83
C PRO A 79 14.51 11.06 -7.70
N PRO A 80 14.58 11.50 -8.98
CA PRO A 80 13.49 11.29 -9.92
C PRO A 80 13.10 9.81 -9.99
N HIS A 81 11.84 9.50 -9.75
CA HIS A 81 11.30 8.14 -9.72
C HIS A 81 9.82 8.12 -10.07
N CYS A 82 9.31 6.98 -10.48
CA CYS A 82 7.90 6.77 -10.85
C CYS A 82 7.35 7.85 -11.78
N ILE A 83 8.18 8.29 -12.72
CA ILE A 83 7.80 9.31 -13.71
C ILE A 83 6.74 8.72 -14.64
N GLN A 84 5.71 9.49 -14.90
CA GLN A 84 4.58 9.13 -15.76
C GLN A 84 5.05 8.52 -17.08
N ASN A 85 4.40 7.42 -17.47
CA ASN A 85 4.65 6.70 -18.72
C ASN A 85 6.05 6.06 -18.87
N THR A 86 6.84 5.97 -17.79
CA THR A 86 8.12 5.27 -17.80
C THR A 86 7.99 3.83 -17.29
N TRP A 87 9.00 3.01 -17.57
CA TRP A 87 9.12 1.66 -17.00
C TRP A 87 9.11 1.68 -15.45
N GLY A 88 9.78 2.67 -14.85
CA GLY A 88 9.86 2.82 -13.40
C GLY A 88 8.52 2.99 -12.72
N ALA A 89 7.56 3.64 -13.38
CA ALA A 89 6.22 3.86 -12.88
C ALA A 89 5.28 2.64 -13.07
N GLN A 90 5.67 1.63 -13.83
CA GLN A 90 4.87 0.42 -14.02
C GLN A 90 4.89 -0.47 -12.78
N PHE A 91 3.79 -1.18 -12.52
CA PHE A 91 3.76 -2.23 -11.49
C PHE A 91 4.74 -3.35 -11.84
N HIS A 92 5.32 -3.95 -10.81
CA HIS A 92 6.25 -5.05 -11.02
C HIS A 92 5.56 -6.24 -11.70
N LYS A 93 6.23 -6.85 -12.68
CA LYS A 93 5.68 -7.91 -13.55
C LYS A 93 5.19 -9.17 -12.81
N ASP A 94 5.75 -9.44 -11.62
CA ASP A 94 5.39 -10.62 -10.83
C ASP A 94 4.22 -10.36 -9.87
N LEU A 95 3.71 -9.12 -9.82
CA LEU A 95 2.50 -8.77 -9.09
C LEU A 95 1.27 -9.20 -9.92
N LYS A 96 0.47 -10.12 -9.38
CA LYS A 96 -0.66 -10.74 -10.08
C LYS A 96 -1.94 -9.94 -9.87
N LEU A 97 -2.00 -8.71 -10.35
CA LEU A 97 -3.18 -7.88 -10.23
C LEU A 97 -4.36 -8.44 -11.05
N PRO A 98 -5.55 -8.61 -10.46
CA PRO A 98 -6.77 -8.93 -11.19
C PRO A 98 -7.09 -7.92 -12.29
N GLY A 99 -7.80 -8.36 -13.33
CA GLY A 99 -8.16 -7.48 -14.45
C GLY A 99 -9.12 -6.35 -14.09
N ASP A 100 -9.84 -6.47 -12.99
CA ASP A 100 -10.76 -5.47 -12.44
C ASP A 100 -10.15 -4.64 -11.29
N THR A 101 -8.83 -4.75 -11.06
CA THR A 101 -8.12 -3.95 -10.07
C THR A 101 -8.34 -2.46 -10.30
N ILE A 102 -8.71 -1.76 -9.22
CA ILE A 102 -8.83 -0.31 -9.26
C ILE A 102 -7.45 0.30 -9.11
N VAL A 103 -6.99 1.00 -10.13
CA VAL A 103 -5.69 1.69 -10.10
C VAL A 103 -5.89 3.14 -9.67
N ILE A 104 -5.23 3.54 -8.59
CA ILE A 104 -5.24 4.90 -8.05
C ILE A 104 -3.88 5.54 -8.29
N SER A 105 -3.84 6.59 -9.10
CA SER A 105 -2.64 7.39 -9.33
C SER A 105 -2.60 8.58 -8.37
N LYS A 106 -1.50 8.73 -7.64
CA LYS A 106 -1.29 9.82 -6.69
C LYS A 106 -0.03 10.62 -7.02
N ALA A 107 0.18 11.75 -6.35
CA ALA A 107 1.32 12.65 -6.56
C ALA A 107 1.50 13.06 -8.04
N PHE A 108 0.39 13.25 -8.75
CA PHE A 108 0.37 13.58 -10.17
C PHE A 108 0.43 15.09 -10.46
N LYS A 109 0.40 15.93 -9.42
CA LYS A 109 0.55 17.38 -9.53
C LYS A 109 2.01 17.77 -9.36
N GLU A 110 2.53 18.63 -10.26
CA GLU A 110 3.95 19.00 -10.29
C GLU A 110 4.44 19.63 -8.98
N ASP A 111 3.63 20.52 -8.39
CA ASP A 111 3.99 21.31 -7.22
C ASP A 111 3.38 20.81 -5.90
N LYS A 112 2.90 19.57 -5.88
CA LYS A 112 2.31 18.98 -4.67
C LYS A 112 2.72 17.52 -4.49
N GLU A 113 3.31 17.23 -3.33
CA GLU A 113 3.58 15.86 -2.89
C GLU A 113 2.30 15.20 -2.35
N ALA A 114 2.21 13.87 -2.51
CA ALA A 114 1.17 13.05 -1.90
C ALA A 114 1.70 11.64 -1.61
N TYR A 115 1.79 11.28 -0.34
CA TYR A 115 2.16 9.91 0.07
C TYR A 115 0.94 9.00 0.18
N SER A 116 -0.17 9.52 0.70
CA SER A 116 -1.39 8.73 0.90
C SER A 116 -2.11 8.45 -0.42
N GLY A 117 -2.59 7.21 -0.57
CA GLY A 117 -3.47 6.84 -1.67
C GLY A 117 -4.82 7.58 -1.66
N PHE A 118 -5.19 8.19 -0.53
CA PHE A 118 -6.40 9.00 -0.41
C PHE A 118 -6.22 10.47 -0.78
N GLU A 119 -4.98 10.97 -0.79
CA GLU A 119 -4.71 12.39 -0.96
C GLU A 119 -4.89 12.83 -2.42
N ASP A 120 -5.80 13.77 -2.65
CA ASP A 120 -6.16 14.29 -3.99
C ASP A 120 -6.62 13.20 -5.00
N THR A 121 -7.17 12.09 -4.52
CA THR A 121 -7.65 10.99 -5.36
C THR A 121 -9.13 10.67 -5.11
N GLU A 122 -9.69 9.84 -5.96
CA GLU A 122 -11.06 9.33 -5.84
C GLU A 122 -11.18 8.08 -4.95
N LEU A 123 -10.12 7.66 -4.25
CA LEU A 123 -10.10 6.39 -3.51
C LEU A 123 -11.21 6.30 -2.47
N ASP A 124 -11.39 7.32 -1.62
CA ASP A 124 -12.44 7.30 -0.58
C ASP A 124 -13.84 7.18 -1.18
N ALA A 125 -14.14 8.00 -2.19
CA ALA A 125 -15.43 7.97 -2.88
C ALA A 125 -15.70 6.60 -3.52
N THR A 126 -14.68 6.01 -4.15
CA THR A 126 -14.75 4.71 -4.79
C THR A 126 -15.01 3.60 -3.78
N LEU A 127 -14.30 3.60 -2.65
CA LEU A 127 -14.49 2.60 -1.60
C LEU A 127 -15.87 2.71 -0.95
N ARG A 128 -16.33 3.94 -0.65
CA ARG A 128 -17.68 4.16 -0.07
C ARG A 128 -18.80 3.73 -1.02
N GLN A 129 -18.68 4.02 -2.30
CA GLN A 129 -19.66 3.60 -3.31
C GLN A 129 -19.79 2.06 -3.38
N ARG A 130 -18.72 1.34 -3.06
CA ARG A 130 -18.70 -0.14 -2.99
C ARG A 130 -19.05 -0.70 -1.61
N GLY A 131 -19.42 0.15 -0.65
CA GLY A 131 -19.78 -0.25 0.71
C GLY A 131 -18.62 -0.75 1.54
N VAL A 132 -17.38 -0.42 1.19
CA VAL A 132 -16.18 -0.86 1.91
C VAL A 132 -16.15 -0.24 3.31
N ARG A 133 -15.84 -1.06 4.31
CA ARG A 133 -15.72 -0.66 5.72
C ARG A 133 -14.36 -0.99 6.31
N ARG A 134 -13.71 -2.03 5.82
CA ARG A 134 -12.39 -2.49 6.28
C ARG A 134 -11.40 -2.40 5.12
N ILE A 135 -10.24 -1.85 5.39
CA ILE A 135 -9.14 -1.79 4.43
C ILE A 135 -7.93 -2.56 4.96
N PHE A 136 -7.29 -3.30 4.09
CA PHE A 136 -6.11 -4.11 4.36
C PHE A 136 -4.98 -3.57 3.52
N VAL A 137 -3.91 -3.09 4.16
CA VAL A 137 -2.87 -2.31 3.51
C VAL A 137 -1.59 -3.14 3.41
N ALA A 138 -1.07 -3.27 2.19
CA ALA A 138 0.19 -3.93 1.84
C ALA A 138 1.05 -3.01 0.97
N GLY A 139 2.29 -3.36 0.73
CA GLY A 139 3.18 -2.69 -0.23
C GLY A 139 4.32 -1.91 0.40
N VAL A 140 4.73 -0.84 -0.25
CA VAL A 140 5.91 -0.04 0.11
C VAL A 140 5.63 1.48 0.08
N ALA A 141 6.44 2.29 0.75
CA ALA A 141 7.33 1.91 1.85
C ALA A 141 6.56 2.06 3.16
N THR A 142 6.80 1.16 4.11
CA THR A 142 6.05 1.07 5.38
C THR A 142 5.93 2.41 6.10
N GLU A 143 7.03 3.15 6.25
CA GLU A 143 7.08 4.42 6.97
C GLU A 143 6.65 5.65 6.16
N TYR A 144 6.34 5.49 4.88
CA TYR A 144 5.91 6.57 3.97
C TYR A 144 4.50 6.33 3.42
N CYS A 145 4.38 5.84 2.20
CA CYS A 145 3.09 5.70 1.51
C CYS A 145 2.14 4.72 2.21
N VAL A 146 2.65 3.62 2.75
CA VAL A 146 1.84 2.65 3.53
C VAL A 146 1.28 3.33 4.77
N LYS A 147 2.16 3.95 5.58
CA LYS A 147 1.76 4.66 6.79
C LYS A 147 0.75 5.77 6.49
N ALA A 148 1.04 6.64 5.53
CA ALA A 148 0.17 7.75 5.18
C ALA A 148 -1.22 7.27 4.71
N THR A 149 -1.28 6.22 3.89
CA THR A 149 -2.53 5.64 3.44
C THR A 149 -3.33 5.04 4.61
N ALA A 150 -2.66 4.34 5.52
CA ALA A 150 -3.31 3.76 6.70
C ALA A 150 -3.82 4.84 7.67
N GLU A 151 -3.05 5.90 7.91
CA GLU A 151 -3.45 7.04 8.77
C GLU A 151 -4.69 7.75 8.22
N ASP A 152 -4.72 8.02 6.91
CA ASP A 152 -5.89 8.61 6.27
C ASP A 152 -7.09 7.66 6.32
N GLY A 153 -6.89 6.36 6.12
CA GLY A 153 -7.93 5.37 6.29
C GLY A 153 -8.57 5.41 7.68
N LEU A 154 -7.75 5.47 8.74
CA LEU A 154 -8.23 5.63 10.12
C LEU A 154 -9.00 6.94 10.31
N ARG A 155 -8.45 8.06 9.81
CA ARG A 155 -9.08 9.38 9.89
C ARG A 155 -10.43 9.44 9.18
N LEU A 156 -10.57 8.71 8.06
CA LEU A 156 -11.79 8.61 7.28
C LEU A 156 -12.82 7.62 7.87
N GLY A 157 -12.47 6.91 8.95
CA GLY A 157 -13.37 6.02 9.68
C GLY A 157 -13.38 4.57 9.19
N TYR A 158 -12.42 4.16 8.37
CA TYR A 158 -12.23 2.74 8.04
C TYR A 158 -11.62 1.98 9.20
N GLN A 159 -11.98 0.71 9.35
CA GLN A 159 -11.18 -0.23 10.12
C GLN A 159 -9.97 -0.61 9.29
N VAL A 160 -8.77 -0.37 9.82
CA VAL A 160 -7.51 -0.52 9.08
C VAL A 160 -6.72 -1.71 9.59
N PHE A 161 -6.34 -2.60 8.68
CA PHE A 161 -5.45 -3.72 8.91
C PHE A 161 -4.14 -3.51 8.17
N ILE A 162 -3.00 -3.69 8.87
CA ILE A 162 -1.66 -3.68 8.27
C ILE A 162 -1.22 -5.11 8.09
N LEU A 163 -0.86 -5.47 6.87
CA LEU A 163 -0.41 -6.82 6.52
C LEU A 163 1.11 -6.91 6.74
N GLU A 164 1.53 -7.28 7.96
CA GLU A 164 2.94 -7.22 8.38
C GLU A 164 3.89 -8.08 7.52
N ASP A 165 3.40 -9.18 6.98
CA ASP A 165 4.16 -10.06 6.08
C ASP A 165 4.13 -9.61 4.62
N ALA A 166 3.43 -8.51 4.33
CA ALA A 166 3.24 -7.95 3.00
C ALA A 166 3.58 -6.44 2.91
N VAL A 167 4.34 -5.90 3.86
CA VAL A 167 4.90 -4.54 3.81
C VAL A 167 6.42 -4.57 3.93
N LYS A 168 7.09 -3.59 3.34
CA LYS A 168 8.52 -3.33 3.51
C LYS A 168 8.81 -1.84 3.50
N GLY A 169 9.73 -1.45 4.38
CA GLY A 169 10.17 -0.07 4.52
C GLY A 169 11.62 0.15 4.12
N ILE A 170 12.02 1.41 4.04
CA ILE A 170 13.41 1.84 3.84
C ILE A 170 14.22 1.55 5.11
N ASN A 171 13.56 1.61 6.25
CA ASN A 171 14.13 1.36 7.58
C ASN A 171 15.37 2.24 7.89
N SER A 172 15.30 3.50 7.50
CA SER A 172 16.33 4.51 7.75
C SER A 172 15.72 5.73 8.47
N PRO A 173 16.15 6.00 9.72
CA PRO A 173 17.13 5.27 10.54
C PRO A 173 16.61 3.87 10.95
N PRO A 174 17.51 2.95 11.36
CA PRO A 174 17.11 1.61 11.79
C PRO A 174 15.98 1.61 12.82
N GLY A 175 14.99 0.72 12.64
CA GLY A 175 13.78 0.64 13.47
C GLY A 175 12.67 1.62 13.07
N SER A 176 12.85 2.45 12.02
CA SER A 176 11.79 3.36 11.56
C SER A 176 10.56 2.62 11.02
N GLU A 177 10.75 1.47 10.38
CA GLU A 177 9.68 0.62 9.90
C GLU A 177 8.81 0.09 11.06
N GLU A 178 9.45 -0.48 12.09
CA GLU A 178 8.74 -0.96 13.29
C GLU A 178 8.01 0.16 14.03
N ARG A 179 8.66 1.32 14.19
CA ARG A 179 8.02 2.50 14.80
C ARG A 179 6.81 2.97 14.01
N ALA A 180 6.84 2.90 12.68
CA ALA A 180 5.71 3.26 11.84
C ALA A 180 4.51 2.33 12.08
N ILE A 181 4.73 1.01 12.14
CA ILE A 181 3.70 0.02 12.44
C ILE A 181 3.13 0.24 13.85
N ASN A 182 3.99 0.39 14.87
CA ASN A 182 3.56 0.63 16.25
C ASN A 182 2.73 1.91 16.37
N ASN A 183 3.14 2.99 15.68
CA ASN A 183 2.36 4.23 15.65
C ASN A 183 0.95 4.04 15.05
N LEU A 184 0.83 3.24 14.01
CA LEU A 184 -0.47 2.91 13.42
C LEU A 184 -1.34 2.08 14.38
N ILE A 185 -0.75 1.12 15.08
CA ILE A 185 -1.44 0.31 16.10
C ILE A 185 -1.94 1.20 17.25
N ASP A 186 -1.11 2.11 17.75
CA ASP A 186 -1.50 3.08 18.79
C ASP A 186 -2.67 3.97 18.37
N ARG A 187 -2.85 4.18 17.07
CA ARG A 187 -3.98 4.95 16.50
C ARG A 187 -5.20 4.10 16.16
N GLY A 188 -5.15 2.78 16.39
CA GLY A 188 -6.28 1.88 16.23
C GLY A 188 -6.21 0.97 15.00
N ALA A 189 -5.11 0.94 14.25
CA ALA A 189 -4.90 -0.08 13.25
C ALA A 189 -4.62 -1.44 13.91
N VAL A 190 -4.90 -2.51 13.18
CA VAL A 190 -4.63 -3.89 13.61
C VAL A 190 -3.55 -4.48 12.70
N ALA A 191 -2.44 -4.91 13.27
CA ALA A 191 -1.42 -5.63 12.51
C ALA A 191 -1.77 -7.12 12.48
N ILE A 192 -1.75 -7.70 11.27
CA ILE A 192 -2.07 -9.11 11.03
C ILE A 192 -1.12 -9.72 9.99
N ARG A 193 -1.13 -11.05 9.94
CA ARG A 193 -0.42 -11.86 8.95
C ARG A 193 -1.38 -12.78 8.22
N ILE A 194 -0.93 -13.40 7.14
CA ILE A 194 -1.75 -14.32 6.34
C ILE A 194 -2.34 -15.45 7.18
N ASP A 195 -1.60 -15.93 8.19
CA ASP A 195 -2.04 -17.03 9.06
C ASP A 195 -3.17 -16.61 10.03
N ASP A 196 -3.42 -15.32 10.19
CA ASP A 196 -4.54 -14.78 10.98
C ASP A 196 -5.87 -14.77 10.20
N ILE A 197 -5.81 -15.10 8.90
CA ILE A 197 -6.99 -15.12 8.01
C ILE A 197 -7.44 -16.56 7.80
N VAL A 198 -8.76 -16.75 7.75
CA VAL A 198 -9.35 -18.04 7.37
C VAL A 198 -9.08 -18.27 5.88
N ALA A 199 -8.41 -19.38 5.55
CA ALA A 199 -8.36 -19.91 4.19
C ALA A 199 -9.65 -20.74 3.98
N ASP A 200 -10.61 -20.21 3.23
CA ASP A 200 -11.77 -20.99 2.75
C ASP A 200 -11.38 -21.82 1.53
#